data_475ca6cbd1ce79a05367fdc49bb38d75
#
_entry.id   475ca6cbd1ce79a05367fdc49bb38d75
#
_cell.length_a   1.000
_cell.length_b   1.000
_cell.length_c   1.000
_cell.angle_alpha   90.00
_cell.angle_beta   90.00
_cell.angle_gamma   90.00
#
_symmetry.space_group_name_H-M   'P 1'
#
loop_
_entity.id
_entity.type
_entity.pdbx_description
1 polymer ?
#
loop_
_entity_poly.entity_id
_entity_poly.type
_entity_poly.pdbx_seq_one_letter_code
_entity_poly.pdbx_strand_id
1 'polypeptide(L)'
;MIYEYDSAGRVLSMTDPTGCVTEYGYNENGQIARMTVNGNATLYEYDAASNIAAVTDAEDRTVAFAYDLNGNLTEIVYPDGTKDTTQYDALGRVILSTPRTGLATAYEYDAMGNVLSVTQGEQVTRYAYDLLGRLVKQISADGTETTYAYDALGNLVGQTDPLGNETHFSYTAESLLEKVTYANGASQSLAYDPAGNVIAKTDAEGNTKQYQYDKVNRMTAVIDELGNKTSYKYDALDNIAQVTDALKHITRYTYDKNGNLLTETDALGNRVQYAYTPEGWLESITKADGTVLTFEYDKTGSLLVQNVGDGQSVESSYNEIGRVTEVSSAEGTIVYQYNGQGYLVS
;
A
#
# COMPACT_ATOMS: atom_id res chain seq x y z
N MET A 1 7.06 21.82 11.49
CA MET A 1 6.91 22.28 10.10
C MET A 1 7.13 23.79 10.04
N ILE A 2 8.02 24.24 9.19
CA ILE A 2 8.25 25.67 8.89
C ILE A 2 7.93 25.85 7.41
N TYR A 3 7.22 26.92 7.07
CA TYR A 3 6.83 27.22 5.69
C TYR A 3 7.30 28.61 5.30
N GLU A 4 7.76 28.76 4.07
CA GLU A 4 8.01 30.04 3.43
C GLU A 4 7.06 30.19 2.24
N TYR A 5 6.63 31.43 1.98
CA TYR A 5 5.63 31.73 0.96
C TYR A 5 6.12 32.82 0.01
N ASP A 6 5.66 32.76 -1.23
CA ASP A 6 5.84 33.88 -2.17
C ASP A 6 4.83 35.01 -1.90
N SER A 7 4.94 36.08 -2.66
CA SER A 7 4.04 37.28 -2.54
C SER A 7 2.58 36.96 -2.96
N ALA A 8 2.32 35.83 -3.63
CA ALA A 8 0.99 35.38 -3.99
C ALA A 8 0.40 34.40 -2.95
N GLY A 9 1.15 34.10 -1.87
CA GLY A 9 0.73 33.19 -0.80
C GLY A 9 0.94 31.69 -1.13
N ARG A 10 1.70 31.36 -2.19
CA ARG A 10 2.04 29.97 -2.51
C ARG A 10 3.26 29.54 -1.71
N VAL A 11 3.31 28.27 -1.29
CA VAL A 11 4.44 27.71 -0.53
C VAL A 11 5.69 27.65 -1.41
N LEU A 12 6.76 28.36 -1.04
CA LEU A 12 8.08 28.27 -1.69
C LEU A 12 8.93 27.16 -1.10
N SER A 13 8.89 27.00 0.23
CA SER A 13 9.60 25.94 0.91
C SER A 13 8.82 25.43 2.12
N MET A 14 9.10 24.19 2.47
CA MET A 14 8.62 23.54 3.68
C MET A 14 9.80 22.81 4.33
N THR A 15 10.06 23.09 5.62
CA THR A 15 11.04 22.34 6.41
C THR A 15 10.31 21.49 7.44
N ASP A 16 10.56 20.22 7.43
CA ASP A 16 9.97 19.26 8.38
C ASP A 16 10.68 19.30 9.75
N PRO A 17 10.18 18.58 10.78
CA PRO A 17 10.78 18.56 12.12
C PRO A 17 12.18 17.96 12.18
N THR A 18 12.60 17.15 11.20
CA THR A 18 13.96 16.54 11.10
C THR A 18 14.93 17.44 10.35
N GLY A 19 14.42 18.48 9.66
CA GLY A 19 15.23 19.42 8.89
C GLY A 19 15.24 19.14 7.39
N CYS A 20 14.45 18.18 6.92
CA CYS A 20 14.26 17.94 5.49
C CYS A 20 13.57 19.15 4.85
N VAL A 21 14.15 19.69 3.77
CA VAL A 21 13.63 20.85 3.04
C VAL A 21 13.02 20.41 1.73
N THR A 22 11.75 20.76 1.52
CA THR A 22 11.05 20.66 0.24
C THR A 22 10.85 22.05 -0.34
N GLU A 23 11.33 22.29 -1.55
CA GLU A 23 11.18 23.55 -2.29
C GLU A 23 10.23 23.38 -3.46
N TYR A 24 9.45 24.42 -3.77
CA TYR A 24 8.47 24.43 -4.86
C TYR A 24 8.75 25.58 -5.83
N GLY A 25 8.84 25.24 -7.12
CA GLY A 25 8.85 26.20 -8.21
C GLY A 25 7.55 26.14 -9.01
N TYR A 26 7.06 27.28 -9.45
CA TYR A 26 5.77 27.40 -10.14
C TYR A 26 5.95 27.91 -11.56
N ASN A 27 5.10 27.45 -12.49
CA ASN A 27 5.00 28.01 -13.82
C ASN A 27 4.17 29.32 -13.80
N GLU A 28 4.05 29.96 -14.97
CA GLU A 28 3.28 31.23 -15.12
C GLU A 28 1.81 31.08 -14.78
N ASN A 29 1.24 29.90 -14.87
CA ASN A 29 -0.14 29.59 -14.50
C ASN A 29 -0.31 29.30 -12.99
N GLY A 30 0.77 29.31 -12.21
CA GLY A 30 0.76 29.02 -10.79
C GLY A 30 0.71 27.54 -10.41
N GLN A 31 0.94 26.64 -11.37
CA GLN A 31 1.05 25.21 -11.14
C GLN A 31 2.48 24.86 -10.74
N ILE A 32 2.67 23.83 -9.90
CA ILE A 32 4.00 23.36 -9.50
C ILE A 32 4.73 22.80 -10.73
N ALA A 33 5.76 23.48 -11.20
CA ALA A 33 6.62 23.03 -12.30
C ALA A 33 7.85 22.27 -11.80
N ARG A 34 8.23 22.48 -10.55
CA ARG A 34 9.36 21.80 -9.92
C ARG A 34 9.09 21.61 -8.43
N MET A 35 9.42 20.44 -7.95
CA MET A 35 9.51 20.12 -6.52
C MET A 35 10.92 19.59 -6.27
N THR A 36 11.59 20.11 -5.22
CA THR A 36 12.95 19.67 -4.88
C THR A 36 12.96 19.24 -3.42
N VAL A 37 13.38 18.02 -3.14
CA VAL A 37 13.54 17.49 -1.79
C VAL A 37 15.02 17.27 -1.53
N ASN A 38 15.61 18.04 -0.62
CA ASN A 38 17.06 18.02 -0.32
C ASN A 38 17.96 18.02 -1.57
N GLY A 39 17.61 18.83 -2.59
CA GLY A 39 18.36 18.95 -3.83
C GLY A 39 17.94 18.01 -4.95
N ASN A 40 17.17 16.96 -4.66
CA ASN A 40 16.62 16.03 -5.66
C ASN A 40 15.36 16.63 -6.28
N ALA A 41 15.39 16.92 -7.58
CA ALA A 41 14.31 17.61 -8.26
C ALA A 41 13.38 16.65 -9.00
N THR A 42 12.07 16.92 -8.88
CA THR A 42 11.02 16.36 -9.76
C THR A 42 10.44 17.50 -10.57
N LEU A 43 10.36 17.35 -11.89
CA LEU A 43 9.82 18.34 -12.81
C LEU A 43 8.44 17.90 -13.29
N TYR A 44 7.55 18.87 -13.48
CA TYR A 44 6.17 18.67 -13.93
C TYR A 44 5.91 19.54 -15.16
N GLU A 45 5.42 18.92 -16.21
CA GLU A 45 4.93 19.59 -17.41
C GLU A 45 3.43 19.43 -17.52
N TYR A 46 2.75 20.41 -18.11
CA TYR A 46 1.31 20.45 -18.22
C TYR A 46 0.87 20.66 -19.67
N ASP A 47 -0.23 20.04 -20.03
CA ASP A 47 -0.90 20.29 -21.32
C ASP A 47 -1.67 21.63 -21.30
N ALA A 48 -2.26 22.00 -22.43
CA ALA A 48 -3.06 23.23 -22.56
C ALA A 48 -4.34 23.23 -21.71
N ALA A 49 -4.82 22.06 -21.29
CA ALA A 49 -5.98 21.88 -20.40
C ALA A 49 -5.59 21.85 -18.91
N SER A 50 -4.29 22.05 -18.59
CA SER A 50 -3.74 22.04 -17.23
C SER A 50 -3.64 20.64 -16.59
N ASN A 51 -3.74 19.57 -17.36
CA ASN A 51 -3.41 18.24 -16.88
C ASN A 51 -1.88 18.02 -16.89
N ILE A 52 -1.36 17.17 -16.01
CA ILE A 52 0.06 16.82 -16.02
C ILE A 52 0.37 16.03 -17.30
N ALA A 53 1.18 16.61 -18.19
CA ALA A 53 1.60 15.98 -19.45
C ALA A 53 2.87 15.13 -19.29
N ALA A 54 3.77 15.52 -18.38
CA ALA A 54 4.95 14.71 -18.07
C ALA A 54 5.43 14.97 -16.62
N VAL A 55 6.08 13.96 -16.07
CA VAL A 55 6.81 14.02 -14.79
C VAL A 55 8.19 13.45 -15.01
N THR A 56 9.24 14.24 -14.70
CA THR A 56 10.65 13.81 -14.78
C THR A 56 11.21 13.76 -13.37
N ASP A 57 11.75 12.63 -12.98
CA ASP A 57 12.34 12.42 -11.66
C ASP A 57 13.79 12.90 -11.56
N ALA A 58 14.41 12.73 -10.39
CA ALA A 58 15.78 13.20 -10.12
C ALA A 58 16.87 12.41 -10.86
N GLU A 59 16.54 11.27 -11.48
CA GLU A 59 17.41 10.48 -12.36
C GLU A 59 17.14 10.74 -13.85
N ASP A 60 16.45 11.86 -14.18
CA ASP A 60 16.06 12.26 -15.53
C ASP A 60 15.13 11.26 -16.25
N ARG A 61 14.42 10.41 -15.50
CA ARG A 61 13.45 9.46 -16.06
C ARG A 61 12.10 10.14 -16.20
N THR A 62 11.57 10.14 -17.41
CA THR A 62 10.31 10.84 -17.73
C THR A 62 9.18 9.85 -17.96
N VAL A 63 8.06 10.05 -17.25
CA VAL A 63 6.77 9.43 -17.53
C VAL A 63 5.88 10.47 -18.18
N ALA A 64 5.34 10.17 -19.37
CA ALA A 64 4.43 11.08 -20.09
C ALA A 64 2.98 10.57 -20.03
N PHE A 65 2.05 11.50 -20.07
CA PHE A 65 0.61 11.27 -19.93
C PHE A 65 -0.15 11.93 -21.06
N ALA A 66 -1.17 11.25 -21.61
CA ALA A 66 -2.07 11.82 -22.59
C ALA A 66 -3.53 11.67 -22.13
N TYR A 67 -4.35 12.62 -22.49
CA TYR A 67 -5.75 12.72 -22.08
C TYR A 67 -6.67 12.92 -23.27
N ASP A 68 -7.92 12.49 -23.14
CA ASP A 68 -8.96 12.84 -24.09
C ASP A 68 -9.51 14.27 -23.83
N LEU A 69 -10.44 14.70 -24.66
CA LEU A 69 -11.05 16.05 -24.55
C LEU A 69 -11.87 16.24 -23.26
N ASN A 70 -12.21 15.17 -22.55
CA ASN A 70 -12.96 15.21 -21.28
C ASN A 70 -12.01 15.21 -20.08
N GLY A 71 -10.69 15.10 -20.31
CA GLY A 71 -9.66 15.01 -19.27
C GLY A 71 -9.44 13.59 -18.70
N ASN A 72 -9.97 12.55 -19.36
CA ASN A 72 -9.70 11.18 -18.97
C ASN A 72 -8.29 10.75 -19.45
N LEU A 73 -7.52 10.10 -18.61
CA LEU A 73 -6.16 9.62 -18.92
C LEU A 73 -6.21 8.44 -19.91
N THR A 74 -5.75 8.66 -21.13
CA THR A 74 -5.81 7.66 -22.21
C THR A 74 -4.51 6.91 -22.45
N GLU A 75 -3.35 7.50 -22.11
CA GLU A 75 -2.06 6.86 -22.29
C GLU A 75 -1.08 7.28 -21.19
N ILE A 76 -0.27 6.32 -20.71
CA ILE A 76 0.92 6.54 -19.91
C ILE A 76 2.09 5.96 -20.70
N VAL A 77 3.12 6.76 -20.96
CA VAL A 77 4.37 6.31 -21.59
C VAL A 77 5.48 6.32 -20.56
N TYR A 78 6.10 5.19 -20.35
CA TYR A 78 7.18 5.00 -19.39
C TYR A 78 8.56 5.32 -20.02
N PRO A 79 9.61 5.56 -19.20
CA PRO A 79 10.95 5.89 -19.71
C PRO A 79 11.53 4.87 -20.69
N ASP A 80 11.17 3.59 -20.57
CA ASP A 80 11.56 2.50 -21.45
C ASP A 80 10.75 2.43 -22.77
N GLY A 81 9.82 3.39 -22.98
CA GLY A 81 8.94 3.46 -24.14
C GLY A 81 7.74 2.52 -24.10
N THR A 82 7.60 1.69 -23.06
CA THR A 82 6.38 0.89 -22.88
C THR A 82 5.19 1.76 -22.51
N LYS A 83 3.97 1.26 -22.75
CA LYS A 83 2.76 2.08 -22.59
C LYS A 83 1.63 1.34 -21.89
N ASP A 84 0.93 2.06 -21.01
CA ASP A 84 -0.42 1.70 -20.60
C ASP A 84 -1.41 2.54 -21.44
N THR A 85 -2.50 1.92 -21.89
CA THR A 85 -3.57 2.64 -22.60
C THR A 85 -4.94 2.36 -22.03
N THR A 86 -5.81 3.37 -22.01
CA THR A 86 -7.18 3.26 -21.49
C THR A 86 -8.15 3.93 -22.43
N GLN A 87 -9.27 3.28 -22.72
CA GLN A 87 -10.38 3.82 -23.50
C GLN A 87 -11.61 3.97 -22.63
N TYR A 88 -12.39 4.99 -22.92
CA TYR A 88 -13.57 5.34 -22.14
C TYR A 88 -14.81 5.40 -23.00
N ASP A 89 -15.96 5.15 -22.42
CA ASP A 89 -17.25 5.44 -23.05
C ASP A 89 -17.62 6.93 -22.91
N ALA A 90 -18.75 7.31 -23.48
CA ALA A 90 -19.24 8.71 -23.45
C ALA A 90 -19.55 9.22 -22.02
N LEU A 91 -19.66 8.36 -21.02
CA LEU A 91 -19.88 8.70 -19.62
C LEU A 91 -18.56 8.72 -18.80
N GLY A 92 -17.40 8.52 -19.44
CA GLY A 92 -16.09 8.49 -18.80
C GLY A 92 -15.80 7.18 -18.05
N ARG A 93 -16.51 6.09 -18.33
CA ARG A 93 -16.24 4.78 -17.73
C ARG A 93 -15.24 4.02 -18.59
N VAL A 94 -14.29 3.33 -17.97
CA VAL A 94 -13.28 2.54 -18.67
C VAL A 94 -13.93 1.37 -19.40
N ILE A 95 -13.80 1.30 -20.73
CA ILE A 95 -14.30 0.17 -21.55
C ILE A 95 -13.18 -0.76 -21.99
N LEU A 96 -11.93 -0.29 -22.06
CA LEU A 96 -10.75 -1.09 -22.37
C LEU A 96 -9.54 -0.52 -21.67
N SER A 97 -8.79 -1.36 -20.96
CA SER A 97 -7.50 -1.04 -20.38
C SER A 97 -6.46 -2.03 -20.88
N THR A 98 -5.35 -1.53 -21.41
CA THR A 98 -4.25 -2.36 -21.88
C THR A 98 -2.98 -1.91 -21.17
N PRO A 99 -2.54 -2.64 -20.14
CA PRO A 99 -1.29 -2.35 -19.45
C PRO A 99 -0.08 -2.63 -20.37
N ARG A 100 1.07 -2.06 -20.06
CA ARG A 100 2.33 -2.30 -20.79
C ARG A 100 2.73 -3.78 -20.93
N THR A 101 2.15 -4.67 -20.10
CA THR A 101 2.28 -6.12 -20.24
C THR A 101 1.52 -6.69 -21.44
N GLY A 102 0.64 -5.90 -22.09
CA GLY A 102 -0.08 -6.22 -23.30
C GLY A 102 -1.38 -6.99 -23.12
N LEU A 103 -1.71 -7.45 -21.90
CA LEU A 103 -2.95 -8.20 -21.67
C LEU A 103 -4.12 -7.25 -21.41
N ALA A 104 -4.89 -7.00 -22.48
CA ALA A 104 -6.04 -6.08 -22.43
C ALA A 104 -7.19 -6.63 -21.58
N THR A 105 -7.83 -5.73 -20.83
CA THR A 105 -9.05 -5.99 -20.06
C THR A 105 -10.18 -5.10 -20.56
N ALA A 106 -11.28 -5.68 -21.04
CA ALA A 106 -12.47 -4.98 -21.51
C ALA A 106 -13.60 -5.07 -20.48
N TYR A 107 -14.42 -4.02 -20.40
CA TYR A 107 -15.53 -3.88 -19.46
C TYR A 107 -16.82 -3.55 -20.19
N GLU A 108 -17.92 -4.15 -19.77
CA GLU A 108 -19.27 -3.79 -20.16
C GLU A 108 -20.07 -3.37 -18.94
N TYR A 109 -20.99 -2.42 -19.12
CA TYR A 109 -21.76 -1.83 -18.04
C TYR A 109 -23.26 -1.85 -18.34
N ASP A 110 -24.05 -1.91 -17.28
CA ASP A 110 -25.48 -1.63 -17.36
C ASP A 110 -25.74 -0.10 -17.41
N ALA A 111 -27.02 0.26 -17.55
CA ALA A 111 -27.43 1.65 -17.59
C ALA A 111 -27.24 2.40 -16.25
N MET A 112 -27.10 1.68 -15.14
CA MET A 112 -26.84 2.23 -13.80
C MET A 112 -25.33 2.41 -13.51
N GLY A 113 -24.47 1.86 -14.39
CA GLY A 113 -23.01 1.92 -14.25
C GLY A 113 -22.39 0.70 -13.55
N ASN A 114 -23.17 -0.34 -13.27
CA ASN A 114 -22.64 -1.58 -12.72
C ASN A 114 -21.91 -2.37 -13.83
N VAL A 115 -20.79 -3.01 -13.50
CA VAL A 115 -20.03 -3.84 -14.44
C VAL A 115 -20.79 -5.13 -14.74
N LEU A 116 -21.22 -5.34 -15.98
CA LEU A 116 -21.89 -6.57 -16.42
C LEU A 116 -20.91 -7.68 -16.80
N SER A 117 -19.78 -7.32 -17.41
CA SER A 117 -18.73 -8.28 -17.76
C SER A 117 -17.35 -7.65 -17.71
N VAL A 118 -16.36 -8.50 -17.39
CA VAL A 118 -14.93 -8.25 -17.51
C VAL A 118 -14.34 -9.32 -18.42
N THR A 119 -13.70 -8.90 -19.50
CA THR A 119 -13.05 -9.79 -20.47
C THR A 119 -11.55 -9.58 -20.48
N GLN A 120 -10.77 -10.64 -20.25
CA GLN A 120 -9.32 -10.61 -20.32
C GLN A 120 -8.83 -11.79 -21.19
N GLY A 121 -8.36 -11.49 -22.41
CA GLY A 121 -8.12 -12.51 -23.41
C GLY A 121 -9.43 -13.26 -23.75
N GLU A 122 -9.43 -14.59 -23.58
CA GLU A 122 -10.62 -15.44 -23.76
C GLU A 122 -11.45 -15.62 -22.46
N GLN A 123 -10.96 -15.12 -21.34
CA GLN A 123 -11.62 -15.26 -20.03
C GLN A 123 -12.69 -14.17 -19.86
N VAL A 124 -13.94 -14.56 -19.67
CA VAL A 124 -15.06 -13.66 -19.45
C VAL A 124 -15.72 -13.96 -18.12
N THR A 125 -15.65 -13.01 -17.19
CA THR A 125 -16.40 -13.04 -15.93
C THR A 125 -17.64 -12.16 -16.07
N ARG A 126 -18.82 -12.64 -15.66
CA ARG A 126 -20.10 -11.91 -15.73
C ARG A 126 -20.67 -11.69 -14.36
N TYR A 127 -21.40 -10.58 -14.22
CA TYR A 127 -21.97 -10.12 -12.96
C TYR A 127 -23.45 -9.80 -13.13
N ALA A 128 -24.24 -10.06 -12.09
CA ALA A 128 -25.63 -9.66 -12.02
C ALA A 128 -25.91 -8.96 -10.69
N TYR A 129 -26.79 -7.97 -10.73
CA TYR A 129 -27.09 -7.09 -9.63
C TYR A 129 -28.60 -7.09 -9.31
N ASP A 130 -28.95 -6.78 -8.08
CA ASP A 130 -30.32 -6.49 -7.71
C ASP A 130 -30.72 -5.04 -8.08
N LEU A 131 -31.95 -4.67 -7.79
CA LEU A 131 -32.48 -3.33 -8.10
C LEU A 131 -31.81 -2.20 -7.30
N LEU A 132 -31.04 -2.51 -6.25
CA LEU A 132 -30.25 -1.55 -5.47
C LEU A 132 -28.79 -1.47 -5.91
N GLY A 133 -28.41 -2.20 -6.99
CA GLY A 133 -27.05 -2.24 -7.51
C GLY A 133 -26.08 -3.12 -6.69
N ARG A 134 -26.62 -4.02 -5.85
CA ARG A 134 -25.77 -4.96 -5.07
C ARG A 134 -25.53 -6.22 -5.89
N LEU A 135 -24.29 -6.71 -5.90
CA LEU A 135 -23.89 -7.93 -6.62
C LEU A 135 -24.61 -9.15 -6.06
N VAL A 136 -25.46 -9.81 -6.84
CA VAL A 136 -26.17 -11.02 -6.43
C VAL A 136 -25.62 -12.28 -7.05
N LYS A 137 -24.86 -12.17 -8.16
CA LYS A 137 -24.29 -13.32 -8.85
C LYS A 137 -23.03 -12.95 -9.62
N GLN A 138 -22.02 -13.80 -9.55
CA GLN A 138 -20.84 -13.80 -10.39
C GLN A 138 -20.75 -15.13 -11.14
N ILE A 139 -20.44 -15.08 -12.43
CA ILE A 139 -20.18 -16.25 -13.28
C ILE A 139 -18.74 -16.12 -13.78
N SER A 140 -17.86 -17.00 -13.35
CA SER A 140 -16.45 -17.04 -13.76
C SER A 140 -16.32 -17.55 -15.21
N ALA A 141 -15.13 -17.39 -15.80
CA ALA A 141 -14.87 -17.76 -17.20
C ALA A 141 -15.05 -19.25 -17.49
N ASP A 142 -14.89 -20.12 -16.50
CA ASP A 142 -15.14 -21.56 -16.57
C ASP A 142 -16.63 -21.93 -16.41
N GLY A 143 -17.50 -20.93 -16.26
CA GLY A 143 -18.95 -21.10 -16.07
C GLY A 143 -19.37 -21.38 -14.62
N THR A 144 -18.44 -21.42 -13.67
CA THR A 144 -18.80 -21.59 -12.26
C THR A 144 -19.50 -20.36 -11.70
N GLU A 145 -20.43 -20.56 -10.76
CA GLU A 145 -21.27 -19.49 -10.22
C GLU A 145 -21.04 -19.30 -8.72
N THR A 146 -20.97 -18.04 -8.30
CA THR A 146 -21.04 -17.61 -6.89
C THR A 146 -22.23 -16.69 -6.73
N THR A 147 -23.06 -16.91 -5.70
CA THR A 147 -24.23 -16.06 -5.41
C THR A 147 -24.12 -15.40 -4.05
N TYR A 148 -24.81 -14.25 -3.91
CA TYR A 148 -24.76 -13.42 -2.72
C TYR A 148 -26.17 -13.02 -2.29
N ALA A 149 -26.44 -13.01 -0.99
CA ALA A 149 -27.70 -12.61 -0.41
C ALA A 149 -27.48 -11.50 0.63
N TYR A 150 -28.41 -10.55 0.68
CA TYR A 150 -28.31 -9.38 1.55
C TYR A 150 -29.55 -9.22 2.40
N ASP A 151 -29.40 -8.64 3.58
CA ASP A 151 -30.51 -8.21 4.41
C ASP A 151 -31.10 -6.85 3.94
N ALA A 152 -32.12 -6.37 4.65
CA ALA A 152 -32.77 -5.11 4.35
C ALA A 152 -31.87 -3.87 4.60
N LEU A 153 -30.83 -3.99 5.43
CA LEU A 153 -29.86 -2.93 5.72
C LEU A 153 -28.72 -2.92 4.71
N GLY A 154 -28.63 -3.94 3.82
CA GLY A 154 -27.58 -4.08 2.82
C GLY A 154 -26.36 -4.89 3.29
N ASN A 155 -26.41 -5.51 4.45
CA ASN A 155 -25.37 -6.40 4.92
C ASN A 155 -25.40 -7.72 4.13
N LEU A 156 -24.24 -8.27 3.73
CA LEU A 156 -24.13 -9.58 3.10
C LEU A 156 -24.44 -10.67 4.13
N VAL A 157 -25.56 -11.38 3.98
CA VAL A 157 -25.98 -12.42 4.95
C VAL A 157 -25.72 -13.84 4.46
N GLY A 158 -25.44 -14.02 3.16
CA GLY A 158 -25.17 -15.34 2.58
C GLY A 158 -24.30 -15.26 1.34
N GLN A 159 -23.45 -16.25 1.18
CA GLN A 159 -22.66 -16.50 -0.03
C GLN A 159 -22.71 -17.99 -0.34
N THR A 160 -23.01 -18.35 -1.60
CA THR A 160 -22.92 -19.74 -2.08
C THR A 160 -21.79 -19.84 -3.09
N ASP A 161 -20.83 -20.69 -2.82
CA ASP A 161 -19.68 -20.92 -3.71
C ASP A 161 -20.06 -21.81 -4.93
N PRO A 162 -19.15 -21.98 -5.92
CA PRO A 162 -19.40 -22.81 -7.09
C PRO A 162 -19.68 -24.31 -6.79
N LEU A 163 -19.33 -24.79 -5.62
CA LEU A 163 -19.58 -26.18 -5.19
C LEU A 163 -20.92 -26.30 -4.43
N GLY A 164 -21.66 -25.20 -4.25
CA GLY A 164 -22.91 -25.17 -3.49
C GLY A 164 -22.71 -25.03 -1.98
N ASN A 165 -21.50 -24.77 -1.50
CA ASN A 165 -21.26 -24.54 -0.09
C ASN A 165 -21.76 -23.15 0.31
N GLU A 166 -22.58 -23.09 1.35
CA GLU A 166 -23.14 -21.84 1.87
C GLU A 166 -22.32 -21.32 3.04
N THR A 167 -21.97 -20.05 3.00
CA THR A 167 -21.42 -19.28 4.12
C THR A 167 -22.45 -18.25 4.55
N HIS A 168 -22.80 -18.24 5.84
CA HIS A 168 -23.75 -17.31 6.42
C HIS A 168 -23.04 -16.29 7.31
N PHE A 169 -23.49 -15.04 7.24
CA PHE A 169 -22.97 -13.93 8.02
C PHE A 169 -24.08 -13.35 8.89
N SER A 170 -23.79 -13.04 10.14
CA SER A 170 -24.68 -12.31 11.01
C SER A 170 -23.99 -11.06 11.57
N TYR A 171 -24.80 -10.07 11.92
CA TYR A 171 -24.33 -8.74 12.27
C TYR A 171 -24.98 -8.26 13.56
N THR A 172 -24.29 -7.37 14.27
CA THR A 172 -24.88 -6.62 15.39
C THR A 172 -25.95 -5.64 14.87
N ALA A 173 -26.67 -5.00 15.79
CA ALA A 173 -27.64 -3.96 15.44
C ALA A 173 -27.00 -2.75 14.71
N GLU A 174 -25.69 -2.51 14.92
CA GLU A 174 -24.89 -1.47 14.30
C GLU A 174 -24.26 -1.91 12.96
N SER A 175 -24.68 -3.07 12.40
CA SER A 175 -24.14 -3.67 11.17
C SER A 175 -22.65 -4.04 11.26
N LEU A 176 -22.11 -4.34 12.43
CA LEU A 176 -20.79 -4.92 12.60
C LEU A 176 -20.88 -6.44 12.47
N LEU A 177 -19.97 -7.07 11.73
CA LEU A 177 -19.95 -8.53 11.53
C LEU A 177 -19.74 -9.25 12.85
N GLU A 178 -20.76 -9.98 13.30
CA GLU A 178 -20.75 -10.70 14.59
C GLU A 178 -20.31 -12.16 14.42
N LYS A 179 -20.77 -12.84 13.35
CA LYS A 179 -20.50 -14.26 13.16
C LYS A 179 -20.47 -14.64 11.69
N VAL A 180 -19.53 -15.55 11.36
CA VAL A 180 -19.48 -16.27 10.09
C VAL A 180 -19.70 -17.75 10.36
N THR A 181 -20.63 -18.37 9.65
CA THR A 181 -20.91 -19.82 9.74
C THR A 181 -20.66 -20.45 8.37
N TYR A 182 -19.75 -21.40 8.31
CA TYR A 182 -19.36 -22.12 7.11
C TYR A 182 -20.27 -23.32 6.82
N ALA A 183 -20.25 -23.83 5.59
CA ALA A 183 -21.07 -24.97 5.15
C ALA A 183 -20.88 -26.24 5.99
N ASN A 184 -19.70 -26.45 6.57
CA ASN A 184 -19.40 -27.56 7.47
C ASN A 184 -19.92 -27.37 8.89
N GLY A 185 -20.62 -26.28 9.17
CA GLY A 185 -21.15 -25.93 10.49
C GLY A 185 -20.15 -25.26 11.44
N ALA A 186 -18.86 -25.19 11.09
CA ALA A 186 -17.86 -24.43 11.85
C ALA A 186 -18.20 -22.92 11.81
N SER A 187 -17.84 -22.18 12.86
CA SER A 187 -18.14 -20.76 12.89
C SER A 187 -17.05 -19.94 13.57
N GLN A 188 -16.86 -18.72 13.08
CA GLN A 188 -16.02 -17.70 13.72
C GLN A 188 -16.91 -16.58 14.24
N SER A 189 -16.54 -15.95 15.35
CA SER A 189 -17.28 -14.82 15.89
C SER A 189 -16.39 -13.68 16.34
N LEU A 190 -16.97 -12.48 16.33
CA LEU A 190 -16.37 -11.22 16.77
C LEU A 190 -17.27 -10.60 17.83
N ALA A 191 -16.66 -10.01 18.85
CA ALA A 191 -17.37 -9.18 19.82
C ALA A 191 -16.74 -7.79 19.85
N TYR A 192 -17.56 -6.79 20.12
CA TYR A 192 -17.16 -5.38 20.02
C TYR A 192 -17.43 -4.64 21.32
N ASP A 193 -16.64 -3.60 21.57
CA ASP A 193 -16.98 -2.60 22.57
C ASP A 193 -17.97 -1.55 21.99
N PRO A 194 -18.49 -0.63 22.81
CA PRO A 194 -19.40 0.41 22.31
C PRO A 194 -18.78 1.40 21.31
N ALA A 195 -17.46 1.45 21.18
CA ALA A 195 -16.76 2.26 20.18
C ALA A 195 -16.58 1.53 18.84
N GLY A 196 -16.96 0.23 18.75
CA GLY A 196 -16.82 -0.60 17.56
C GLY A 196 -15.46 -1.31 17.47
N ASN A 197 -14.61 -1.26 18.49
CA ASN A 197 -13.36 -2.00 18.50
C ASN A 197 -13.62 -3.48 18.76
N VAL A 198 -12.92 -4.38 18.05
CA VAL A 198 -13.00 -5.84 18.29
C VAL A 198 -12.36 -6.18 19.63
N ILE A 199 -13.13 -6.59 20.62
CA ILE A 199 -12.64 -7.00 21.95
C ILE A 199 -12.44 -8.50 22.09
N ALA A 200 -13.05 -9.31 21.22
CA ALA A 200 -12.81 -10.75 21.15
C ALA A 200 -12.99 -11.28 19.73
N LYS A 201 -12.17 -12.27 19.36
CA LYS A 201 -12.28 -13.05 18.14
C LYS A 201 -12.20 -14.53 18.50
N THR A 202 -13.25 -15.29 18.19
CA THR A 202 -13.29 -16.75 18.38
C THR A 202 -13.17 -17.42 17.01
N ASP A 203 -12.24 -18.36 16.86
CA ASP A 203 -12.05 -19.12 15.63
C ASP A 203 -13.02 -20.30 15.52
N ALA A 204 -12.90 -21.09 14.43
CA ALA A 204 -13.76 -22.23 14.15
C ALA A 204 -13.60 -23.39 15.15
N GLU A 205 -12.46 -23.46 15.80
CA GLU A 205 -12.11 -24.45 16.84
C GLU A 205 -12.58 -24.03 18.23
N GLY A 206 -13.12 -22.79 18.37
CA GLY A 206 -13.60 -22.22 19.62
C GLY A 206 -12.53 -21.50 20.44
N ASN A 207 -11.32 -21.35 19.92
CA ASN A 207 -10.24 -20.62 20.59
C ASN A 207 -10.53 -19.12 20.50
N THR A 208 -10.38 -18.41 21.61
CA THR A 208 -10.71 -16.97 21.70
C THR A 208 -9.50 -16.13 22.01
N LYS A 209 -9.20 -15.15 21.13
CA LYS A 209 -8.27 -14.05 21.39
C LYS A 209 -9.05 -12.84 21.87
N GLN A 210 -8.50 -12.14 22.88
CA GLN A 210 -9.12 -10.92 23.42
C GLN A 210 -8.19 -9.72 23.19
N TYR A 211 -8.81 -8.55 23.05
CA TYR A 211 -8.12 -7.29 22.78
C TYR A 211 -8.59 -6.22 23.77
N GLN A 212 -7.69 -5.36 24.17
CA GLN A 212 -7.97 -4.25 25.07
C GLN A 212 -7.53 -2.94 24.44
N TYR A 213 -8.30 -1.89 24.65
CA TYR A 213 -8.05 -0.58 24.06
C TYR A 213 -8.03 0.51 25.12
N ASP A 214 -7.37 1.61 24.82
CA ASP A 214 -7.45 2.84 25.63
C ASP A 214 -8.60 3.74 25.17
N LYS A 215 -8.72 4.91 25.81
CA LYS A 215 -9.81 5.87 25.56
C LYS A 215 -9.77 6.53 24.18
N VAL A 216 -8.66 6.39 23.45
CA VAL A 216 -8.48 6.90 22.07
C VAL A 216 -8.42 5.77 21.04
N ASN A 217 -8.93 4.58 21.42
CA ASN A 217 -9.05 3.39 20.57
C ASN A 217 -7.72 2.78 20.12
N ARG A 218 -6.61 3.03 20.83
CA ARG A 218 -5.35 2.32 20.57
C ARG A 218 -5.32 1.01 21.33
N MET A 219 -4.84 -0.07 20.70
CA MET A 219 -4.76 -1.40 21.31
C MET A 219 -3.70 -1.42 22.44
N THR A 220 -4.11 -1.68 23.66
CA THR A 220 -3.23 -1.75 24.84
C THR A 220 -2.84 -3.15 25.22
N ALA A 221 -3.59 -4.18 24.79
CA ALA A 221 -3.20 -5.56 25.00
C ALA A 221 -3.89 -6.52 24.01
N VAL A 222 -3.19 -7.64 23.76
CA VAL A 222 -3.73 -8.86 23.16
C VAL A 222 -3.55 -9.99 24.16
N ILE A 223 -4.58 -10.80 24.33
CA ILE A 223 -4.57 -12.02 25.16
C ILE A 223 -4.88 -13.18 24.22
N ASP A 224 -3.97 -14.13 24.12
CA ASP A 224 -4.18 -15.30 23.27
C ASP A 224 -5.14 -16.32 23.93
N GLU A 225 -5.45 -17.38 23.22
CA GLU A 225 -6.33 -18.48 23.64
C GLU A 225 -5.84 -19.25 24.87
N LEU A 226 -4.56 -19.16 25.21
CA LEU A 226 -3.94 -19.74 26.38
C LEU A 226 -3.89 -18.79 27.58
N GLY A 227 -4.37 -17.54 27.40
CA GLY A 227 -4.33 -16.49 28.42
C GLY A 227 -3.01 -15.72 28.48
N ASN A 228 -2.07 -15.94 27.54
CA ASN A 228 -0.84 -15.18 27.48
C ASN A 228 -1.12 -13.76 27.03
N LYS A 229 -0.70 -12.79 27.84
CA LYS A 229 -0.98 -11.36 27.57
C LYS A 229 0.26 -10.64 27.06
N THR A 230 0.16 -10.05 25.86
CA THR A 230 1.10 -9.04 25.34
C THR A 230 0.49 -7.66 25.52
N SER A 231 1.24 -6.69 26.05
CA SER A 231 0.75 -5.35 26.34
C SER A 231 1.59 -4.29 25.64
N TYR A 232 0.93 -3.19 25.22
CA TYR A 232 1.52 -2.09 24.47
C TYR A 232 1.39 -0.77 25.23
N LYS A 233 2.43 0.06 25.16
CA LYS A 233 2.37 1.47 25.57
C LYS A 233 2.81 2.34 24.41
N TYR A 234 2.22 3.51 24.33
CA TYR A 234 2.43 4.47 23.26
C TYR A 234 3.14 5.72 23.78
N ASP A 235 3.88 6.38 22.90
CA ASP A 235 4.41 7.72 23.14
C ASP A 235 3.33 8.80 22.84
N ALA A 236 3.73 10.07 22.93
CA ALA A 236 2.84 11.22 22.68
C ALA A 236 2.47 11.39 21.19
N LEU A 237 3.14 10.71 20.28
CA LEU A 237 2.91 10.73 18.83
C LEU A 237 2.23 9.44 18.33
N ASP A 238 1.69 8.63 19.25
CA ASP A 238 1.00 7.37 19.00
C ASP A 238 1.87 6.22 18.46
N ASN A 239 3.20 6.32 18.55
CA ASN A 239 4.10 5.23 18.25
C ASN A 239 4.17 4.25 19.43
N ILE A 240 4.36 2.94 19.17
CA ILE A 240 4.54 1.93 20.22
C ILE A 240 5.90 2.15 20.94
N ALA A 241 5.87 2.72 22.14
CA ALA A 241 7.08 2.97 22.94
C ALA A 241 7.54 1.75 23.75
N GLN A 242 6.63 0.81 24.04
CA GLN A 242 6.94 -0.39 24.81
C GLN A 242 6.00 -1.55 24.46
N VAL A 243 6.60 -2.72 24.30
CA VAL A 243 5.90 -4.01 24.27
C VAL A 243 6.31 -4.81 25.50
N THR A 244 5.34 -5.43 26.17
CA THR A 244 5.60 -6.36 27.29
C THR A 244 4.94 -7.70 26.94
N ASP A 245 5.75 -8.75 26.82
CA ASP A 245 5.27 -10.10 26.50
C ASP A 245 4.60 -10.80 27.71
N ALA A 246 4.12 -12.01 27.49
CA ALA A 246 3.46 -12.82 28.52
C ALA A 246 4.41 -13.20 29.67
N LEU A 247 5.70 -13.30 29.44
CA LEU A 247 6.74 -13.60 30.42
C LEU A 247 7.23 -12.34 31.15
N LYS A 248 6.65 -11.16 30.84
CA LYS A 248 7.04 -9.85 31.38
C LYS A 248 8.37 -9.32 30.87
N HIS A 249 8.90 -9.87 29.80
CA HIS A 249 10.01 -9.25 29.10
C HIS A 249 9.54 -7.95 28.45
N ILE A 250 10.37 -6.94 28.52
CA ILE A 250 10.04 -5.60 28.03
C ILE A 250 10.99 -5.24 26.89
N THR A 251 10.42 -4.97 25.71
CA THR A 251 11.11 -4.32 24.60
C THR A 251 10.69 -2.86 24.54
N ARG A 252 11.63 -1.94 24.38
CA ARG A 252 11.41 -0.50 24.30
C ARG A 252 11.83 0.04 22.96
N TYR A 253 11.07 1.01 22.46
CA TYR A 253 11.30 1.67 21.18
C TYR A 253 11.37 3.17 21.38
N THR A 254 12.20 3.84 20.60
CA THR A 254 12.21 5.31 20.50
C THR A 254 12.18 5.72 19.05
N TYR A 255 11.60 6.87 18.78
CA TYR A 255 11.35 7.36 17.43
C TYR A 255 11.85 8.79 17.28
N ASP A 256 12.11 9.21 16.05
CA ASP A 256 12.31 10.60 15.72
C ASP A 256 10.97 11.35 15.61
N LYS A 257 11.02 12.63 15.26
CA LYS A 257 9.84 13.50 15.14
C LYS A 257 8.95 13.17 13.93
N ASN A 258 9.43 12.37 12.98
CA ASN A 258 8.69 11.90 11.79
C ASN A 258 8.10 10.50 12.01
N GLY A 259 8.40 9.85 13.16
CA GLY A 259 7.94 8.51 13.49
C GLY A 259 8.88 7.39 13.01
N ASN A 260 10.08 7.70 12.54
CA ASN A 260 11.07 6.70 12.20
C ASN A 260 11.67 6.08 13.46
N LEU A 261 11.82 4.74 13.50
CA LEU A 261 12.36 4.01 14.65
C LEU A 261 13.85 4.33 14.84
N LEU A 262 14.21 4.95 15.96
CA LEU A 262 15.61 5.26 16.29
C LEU A 262 16.29 4.14 17.08
N THR A 263 15.57 3.51 18.01
CA THR A 263 16.14 2.44 18.81
C THR A 263 15.12 1.38 19.18
N GLU A 264 15.59 0.15 19.23
CA GLU A 264 14.95 -0.99 19.87
C GLU A 264 15.85 -1.52 20.96
N THR A 265 15.32 -1.75 22.17
CA THR A 265 16.06 -2.31 23.29
C THR A 265 15.28 -3.47 23.88
N ASP A 266 15.85 -4.67 23.82
CA ASP A 266 15.23 -5.89 24.34
C ASP A 266 15.26 -5.97 25.88
N ALA A 267 14.68 -7.03 26.44
CA ALA A 267 14.63 -7.25 27.88
C ALA A 267 16.01 -7.54 28.54
N LEU A 268 17.01 -7.93 27.76
CA LEU A 268 18.37 -8.16 28.19
C LEU A 268 19.23 -6.89 28.14
N GLY A 269 18.70 -5.80 27.58
CA GLY A 269 19.39 -4.55 27.35
C GLY A 269 20.17 -4.48 26.03
N ASN A 270 20.04 -5.48 25.15
CA ASN A 270 20.62 -5.42 23.82
C ASN A 270 19.91 -4.32 23.03
N ARG A 271 20.69 -3.40 22.48
CA ARG A 271 20.16 -2.23 21.77
C ARG A 271 20.54 -2.27 20.31
N VAL A 272 19.54 -2.15 19.45
CA VAL A 272 19.69 -1.87 18.02
C VAL A 272 19.40 -0.40 17.79
N GLN A 273 20.20 0.27 16.95
CA GLN A 273 20.03 1.67 16.62
C GLN A 273 19.87 1.81 15.11
N TYR A 274 19.02 2.75 14.70
CA TYR A 274 18.71 3.05 13.30
C TYR A 274 19.02 4.51 13.04
N ALA A 275 19.63 4.81 11.90
CA ALA A 275 19.80 6.17 11.40
C ALA A 275 19.18 6.28 10.02
N TYR A 276 18.73 7.48 9.69
CA TYR A 276 18.02 7.76 8.44
C TYR A 276 18.63 8.95 7.73
N THR A 277 18.58 8.93 6.41
CA THR A 277 18.91 10.09 5.59
C THR A 277 17.87 11.22 5.82
N PRO A 278 18.15 12.44 5.42
CA PRO A 278 17.17 13.54 5.49
C PRO A 278 15.87 13.25 4.74
N GLU A 279 15.90 12.41 3.70
CA GLU A 279 14.72 11.95 2.95
C GLU A 279 13.89 10.92 3.70
N GLY A 280 14.42 10.37 4.81
CA GLY A 280 13.79 9.34 5.63
C GLY A 280 14.13 7.90 5.21
N TRP A 281 15.12 7.71 4.34
CA TRP A 281 15.60 6.38 3.97
C TRP A 281 16.55 5.83 5.05
N LEU A 282 16.52 4.53 5.30
CA LEU A 282 17.37 3.89 6.30
C LEU A 282 18.85 3.99 5.89
N GLU A 283 19.64 4.77 6.62
CA GLU A 283 21.08 4.98 6.34
C GLU A 283 21.94 3.93 7.02
N SER A 284 21.62 3.56 8.28
CA SER A 284 22.38 2.53 8.98
C SER A 284 21.59 1.81 10.07
N ILE A 285 22.04 0.59 10.38
CA ILE A 285 21.62 -0.20 11.55
C ILE A 285 22.86 -0.55 12.33
N THR A 286 22.93 -0.15 13.62
CA THR A 286 23.94 -0.62 14.54
C THR A 286 23.34 -1.68 15.46
N LYS A 287 23.82 -2.92 15.36
CA LYS A 287 23.38 -4.05 16.19
C LYS A 287 23.98 -3.97 17.59
N ALA A 288 23.44 -4.76 18.53
CA ALA A 288 23.88 -4.79 19.91
C ALA A 288 25.34 -5.26 20.09
N ASP A 289 25.88 -6.06 19.16
CA ASP A 289 27.27 -6.51 19.13
C ASP A 289 28.23 -5.48 18.52
N GLY A 290 27.73 -4.31 18.13
CA GLY A 290 28.49 -3.26 17.48
C GLY A 290 28.63 -3.40 15.97
N THR A 291 28.09 -4.45 15.36
CA THR A 291 28.06 -4.60 13.89
C THR A 291 27.23 -3.48 13.28
N VAL A 292 27.77 -2.79 12.29
CA VAL A 292 27.09 -1.73 11.55
C VAL A 292 26.78 -2.19 10.13
N LEU A 293 25.51 -2.11 9.75
CA LEU A 293 25.07 -2.22 8.36
C LEU A 293 24.83 -0.80 7.83
N THR A 294 25.22 -0.52 6.59
CA THR A 294 24.95 0.76 5.94
C THR A 294 24.26 0.56 4.62
N PHE A 295 23.48 1.55 4.22
CA PHE A 295 22.66 1.53 3.01
C PHE A 295 22.88 2.83 2.24
N GLU A 296 23.10 2.71 0.93
CA GLU A 296 23.27 3.85 0.03
C GLU A 296 22.21 3.79 -1.07
N TYR A 297 21.69 4.94 -1.46
CA TYR A 297 20.56 5.05 -2.37
C TYR A 297 20.88 5.97 -3.53
N ASP A 298 20.19 5.75 -4.65
CA ASP A 298 20.13 6.76 -5.71
C ASP A 298 19.24 7.94 -5.30
N LYS A 299 19.16 8.97 -6.14
CA LYS A 299 18.37 10.18 -5.88
C LYS A 299 16.84 9.93 -5.80
N THR A 300 16.38 8.77 -6.22
CA THR A 300 14.96 8.38 -6.20
C THR A 300 14.63 7.42 -5.06
N GLY A 301 15.65 6.99 -4.26
CA GLY A 301 15.49 6.09 -3.13
C GLY A 301 15.65 4.61 -3.48
N SER A 302 16.16 4.27 -4.67
CA SER A 302 16.50 2.90 -5.00
C SER A 302 17.79 2.50 -4.27
N LEU A 303 17.82 1.35 -3.59
CA LEU A 303 18.99 0.88 -2.82
C LEU A 303 20.12 0.46 -3.74
N LEU A 304 21.22 1.22 -3.76
CA LEU A 304 22.40 0.94 -4.57
C LEU A 304 23.38 -0.01 -3.87
N VAL A 305 23.68 0.25 -2.60
CA VAL A 305 24.67 -0.50 -1.84
C VAL A 305 24.15 -0.84 -0.46
N GLN A 306 24.33 -2.09 -0.06
CA GLN A 306 24.14 -2.54 1.32
C GLN A 306 25.45 -3.15 1.81
N ASN A 307 26.07 -2.56 2.85
CA ASN A 307 27.19 -3.16 3.57
C ASN A 307 26.67 -4.02 4.72
N VAL A 308 27.13 -5.27 4.82
CA VAL A 308 26.59 -6.26 5.78
C VAL A 308 27.43 -6.43 7.04
N GLY A 309 28.41 -5.55 7.27
CA GLY A 309 29.08 -5.39 8.56
C GLY A 309 30.41 -6.13 8.73
N ASP A 310 30.83 -6.99 7.81
CA ASP A 310 32.11 -7.72 7.83
C ASP A 310 33.05 -7.34 6.68
N GLY A 311 32.79 -6.17 6.07
CA GLY A 311 33.49 -5.67 4.89
C GLY A 311 32.95 -6.22 3.58
N GLN A 312 31.85 -6.97 3.62
CA GLN A 312 31.12 -7.40 2.42
C GLN A 312 30.05 -6.40 2.08
N SER A 313 29.85 -6.19 0.77
CA SER A 313 28.76 -5.37 0.23
C SER A 313 27.92 -6.16 -0.76
N VAL A 314 26.66 -5.77 -0.87
CA VAL A 314 25.76 -6.15 -1.95
C VAL A 314 25.44 -4.88 -2.72
N GLU A 315 25.71 -4.89 -4.03
CA GLU A 315 25.46 -3.77 -4.92
C GLU A 315 24.31 -4.12 -5.86
N SER A 316 23.43 -3.17 -6.12
CA SER A 316 22.29 -3.33 -6.99
C SER A 316 22.27 -2.28 -8.08
N SER A 317 21.94 -2.68 -9.31
CA SER A 317 21.73 -1.78 -10.44
C SER A 317 20.29 -1.89 -10.94
N TYR A 318 19.79 -0.80 -11.52
CA TYR A 318 18.41 -0.68 -11.95
C TYR A 318 18.32 -0.19 -13.40
N ASN A 319 17.26 -0.56 -14.10
CA ASN A 319 16.93 0.02 -15.40
C ASN A 319 16.14 1.33 -15.24
N GLU A 320 15.85 1.98 -16.38
CA GLU A 320 15.14 3.28 -16.44
C GLU A 320 13.75 3.30 -15.79
N ILE A 321 13.15 2.14 -15.51
CA ILE A 321 11.84 2.02 -14.84
C ILE A 321 11.96 1.45 -13.42
N GLY A 322 13.18 1.47 -12.82
CA GLY A 322 13.42 1.09 -11.44
C GLY A 322 13.40 -0.42 -11.16
N ARG A 323 13.54 -1.29 -12.19
CA ARG A 323 13.69 -2.73 -11.98
C ARG A 323 15.14 -3.10 -11.79
N VAL A 324 15.42 -3.99 -10.84
CA VAL A 324 16.78 -4.51 -10.60
C VAL A 324 17.29 -5.23 -11.84
N THR A 325 18.44 -4.82 -12.36
CA THR A 325 19.12 -5.45 -13.52
C THR A 325 20.31 -6.28 -13.11
N GLU A 326 20.92 -5.96 -11.98
CA GLU A 326 22.08 -6.67 -11.48
C GLU A 326 22.11 -6.60 -9.95
N VAL A 327 22.51 -7.70 -9.33
CA VAL A 327 22.90 -7.75 -7.91
C VAL A 327 24.24 -8.43 -7.84
N SER A 328 25.25 -7.75 -7.29
CA SER A 328 26.61 -8.29 -7.11
C SER A 328 27.04 -8.29 -5.66
N SER A 329 27.80 -9.30 -5.29
CA SER A 329 28.37 -9.49 -3.96
C SER A 329 29.73 -10.22 -4.04
N ALA A 330 30.39 -10.42 -2.92
CA ALA A 330 31.63 -11.22 -2.87
C ALA A 330 31.44 -12.68 -3.35
N GLU A 331 30.20 -13.21 -3.31
CA GLU A 331 29.89 -14.57 -3.77
C GLU A 331 29.62 -14.66 -5.27
N GLY A 332 29.39 -13.54 -5.95
CA GLY A 332 29.15 -13.47 -7.39
C GLY A 332 28.13 -12.42 -7.77
N THR A 333 27.80 -12.42 -9.06
CA THR A 333 26.86 -11.48 -9.67
C THR A 333 25.68 -12.23 -10.28
N ILE A 334 24.46 -11.73 -10.02
CA ILE A 334 23.21 -12.19 -10.62
C ILE A 334 22.72 -11.08 -11.54
N VAL A 335 22.48 -11.41 -12.81
CA VAL A 335 21.94 -10.48 -13.81
C VAL A 335 20.50 -10.86 -14.11
N TYR A 336 19.62 -9.87 -14.09
CA TYR A 336 18.18 -10.00 -14.35
C TYR A 336 17.85 -9.41 -15.72
N GLN A 337 17.19 -10.19 -16.55
CA GLN A 337 16.69 -9.73 -17.85
C GLN A 337 15.17 -9.79 -17.88
N TYR A 338 14.57 -8.81 -18.51
CA TYR A 338 13.13 -8.67 -18.63
C TYR A 338 12.73 -8.63 -20.11
N ASN A 339 11.63 -9.28 -20.47
CA ASN A 339 11.06 -9.15 -21.80
C ASN A 339 10.34 -7.80 -21.96
N GLY A 340 9.92 -7.47 -23.19
CA GLY A 340 9.19 -6.22 -23.49
C GLY A 340 7.85 -6.06 -22.75
N GLN A 341 7.35 -7.13 -22.13
CA GLN A 341 6.18 -7.12 -21.26
C GLN A 341 6.54 -6.96 -19.78
N GLY A 342 7.85 -6.93 -19.47
CA GLY A 342 8.36 -6.73 -18.13
C GLY A 342 8.40 -7.96 -17.24
N TYR A 343 8.20 -9.15 -17.78
CA TYR A 343 8.42 -10.39 -17.05
C TYR A 343 9.91 -10.75 -17.02
N LEU A 344 10.36 -11.24 -15.87
CA LEU A 344 11.70 -11.76 -15.71
C LEU A 344 11.88 -12.98 -16.64
N VAL A 345 12.97 -12.98 -17.45
CA VAL A 345 13.28 -14.05 -18.41
C VAL A 345 14.59 -14.78 -18.11
N SER A 346 15.48 -14.16 -17.33
CA SER A 346 16.70 -14.79 -16.81
C SER A 346 17.24 -14.04 -15.60
#